data_5cccbdf0883fbd94b34e200a647d285c
#
_entry.id   5cccbdf0883fbd94b34e200a647d285c
#
_cell.length_a   1.000
_cell.length_b   1.000
_cell.length_c   1.000
_cell.angle_alpha   90.00
_cell.angle_beta   90.00
_cell.angle_gamma   90.00
#
_symmetry.space_group_name_H-M   'P 1'
#
loop_
_entity.id
_entity.type
_entity.pdbx_description
1 polymer ?
#
loop_
_entity_poly.entity_id
_entity_poly.type
_entity_poly.pdbx_seq_one_letter_code
_entity_poly.pdbx_strand_id
1 'polypeptide(L)'
;MKYLAFLFFCFGLTTAASAQQPKSLWVTIKSNNLKCWECKERLDKYLIVENKSNMEQGMMQWKINLLQGEIKVQYLPDRTNPEVIKTAINNAGFDADDTKADEESYKKLPAACKRALDGGGPQKGKPCHVQPVN
;
A
#
# COMPACT_ATOMS: atom_id res chain seq x y z
N MET A 1 -7.77 64.41 39.77
CA MET A 1 -7.64 64.40 38.36
C MET A 1 -7.65 62.95 37.92
N LYS A 2 -8.69 62.66 37.25
CA LYS A 2 -9.18 61.32 36.94
C LYS A 2 -8.69 60.92 35.55
N TYR A 3 -7.78 60.00 35.45
CA TYR A 3 -7.65 59.16 34.24
C TYR A 3 -7.44 57.75 34.70
N LEU A 4 -8.55 57.10 34.84
CA LEU A 4 -8.66 55.68 35.05
C LEU A 4 -8.10 55.01 33.79
N ALA A 5 -7.00 54.31 33.95
CA ALA A 5 -6.42 53.51 32.93
C ALA A 5 -7.35 52.36 32.56
N PHE A 6 -7.92 52.46 31.39
CA PHE A 6 -8.65 51.37 30.76
C PHE A 6 -7.61 50.34 30.29
N LEU A 7 -7.24 49.44 31.18
CA LEU A 7 -6.45 48.25 30.84
C LEU A 7 -7.40 47.34 30.09
N PHE A 8 -7.35 47.44 28.78
CA PHE A 8 -8.00 46.53 27.87
C PHE A 8 -7.26 45.19 28.02
N PHE A 9 -7.87 44.32 28.78
CA PHE A 9 -7.47 42.93 28.91
C PHE A 9 -7.90 42.23 27.62
N CYS A 10 -7.05 42.32 26.59
CA CYS A 10 -7.16 41.48 25.41
C CYS A 10 -6.77 40.05 25.79
N PHE A 11 -7.74 39.36 26.34
CA PHE A 11 -7.65 37.89 26.48
C PHE A 11 -7.77 37.30 25.07
N GLY A 12 -6.61 37.20 24.42
CA GLY A 12 -6.52 36.47 23.16
C GLY A 12 -6.91 35.02 23.37
N LEU A 13 -8.11 34.65 22.95
CA LEU A 13 -8.48 33.27 22.77
C LEU A 13 -7.58 32.69 21.66
N THR A 14 -6.46 32.11 22.04
CA THR A 14 -5.72 31.21 21.18
C THR A 14 -6.55 29.93 21.08
N THR A 15 -7.42 29.86 20.09
CA THR A 15 -8.01 28.60 19.68
C THR A 15 -6.85 27.75 19.16
N ALA A 16 -6.33 26.86 19.99
CA ALA A 16 -5.47 25.81 19.55
C ALA A 16 -6.28 24.94 18.58
N ALA A 17 -6.14 25.22 17.30
CA ALA A 17 -6.61 24.32 16.26
C ALA A 17 -5.79 23.06 16.41
N SER A 18 -6.34 22.06 17.10
CA SER A 18 -5.81 20.70 17.10
C SER A 18 -5.89 20.23 15.66
N ALA A 19 -4.78 20.35 14.93
CA ALA A 19 -4.63 19.70 13.66
C ALA A 19 -4.68 18.20 13.94
N GLN A 20 -5.87 17.60 13.81
CA GLN A 20 -6.04 16.16 13.90
C GLN A 20 -5.28 15.58 12.72
N GLN A 21 -4.16 14.91 13.02
CA GLN A 21 -3.44 14.16 12.01
C GLN A 21 -4.41 13.13 11.43
N PRO A 22 -4.49 13.01 10.09
CA PRO A 22 -5.40 12.07 9.46
C PRO A 22 -5.11 10.67 9.97
N LYS A 23 -6.14 10.03 10.52
CA LYS A 23 -6.04 8.69 11.08
C LYS A 23 -5.79 7.70 9.94
N SER A 24 -4.67 6.99 9.98
CA SER A 24 -4.37 5.94 9.01
C SER A 24 -5.33 4.75 9.15
N LEU A 25 -5.65 4.14 8.03
CA LEU A 25 -6.49 2.95 7.93
C LEU A 25 -5.71 1.77 7.37
N TRP A 26 -6.22 0.57 7.59
CA TRP A 26 -5.69 -0.65 7.01
C TRP A 26 -6.69 -1.26 6.04
N VAL A 27 -6.20 -1.75 4.90
CA VAL A 27 -6.94 -2.58 3.96
C VAL A 27 -6.20 -3.89 3.73
N THR A 28 -6.94 -4.98 3.57
CA THR A 28 -6.40 -6.29 3.19
C THR A 28 -6.90 -6.62 1.79
N ILE A 29 -5.97 -6.89 0.89
CA ILE A 29 -6.23 -7.20 -0.51
C ILE A 29 -5.68 -8.61 -0.78
N LYS A 30 -6.47 -9.44 -1.45
CA LYS A 30 -6.07 -10.80 -1.85
C LYS A 30 -5.54 -10.81 -3.27
N SER A 31 -4.48 -11.58 -3.50
CA SER A 31 -3.89 -11.77 -4.82
C SER A 31 -3.74 -13.26 -5.13
N ASN A 32 -4.32 -13.70 -6.24
CA ASN A 32 -4.30 -15.10 -6.66
C ASN A 32 -2.93 -15.56 -7.17
N ASN A 33 -2.09 -14.65 -7.59
CA ASN A 33 -0.79 -14.93 -8.17
C ASN A 33 0.41 -14.42 -7.35
N LEU A 34 0.17 -14.07 -6.08
CA LEU A 34 1.21 -13.65 -5.13
C LEU A 34 1.48 -14.76 -4.11
N LYS A 35 2.32 -15.72 -4.46
CA LYS A 35 2.56 -16.92 -3.62
C LYS A 35 4.02 -17.19 -3.30
N CYS A 36 4.93 -16.68 -4.11
CA CYS A 36 6.36 -16.94 -3.98
C CYS A 36 7.13 -15.70 -3.53
N TRP A 37 8.28 -15.93 -2.88
CA TRP A 37 9.15 -14.85 -2.42
C TRP A 37 9.57 -13.92 -3.56
N GLU A 38 9.92 -14.47 -4.70
CA GLU A 38 10.26 -13.69 -5.91
C GLU A 38 9.15 -12.73 -6.31
N CYS A 39 7.89 -13.15 -6.18
CA CYS A 39 6.72 -12.33 -6.50
C CYS A 39 6.55 -11.19 -5.47
N LYS A 40 6.77 -11.50 -4.19
CA LYS A 40 6.79 -10.50 -3.13
C LYS A 40 7.85 -9.43 -3.40
N GLU A 41 9.09 -9.81 -3.72
CA GLU A 41 10.15 -8.84 -4.00
C GLU A 41 9.83 -7.94 -5.20
N ARG A 42 9.20 -8.47 -6.23
CA ARG A 42 8.76 -7.69 -7.40
C ARG A 42 7.69 -6.69 -7.02
N LEU A 43 6.69 -7.12 -6.27
CA LEU A 43 5.64 -6.24 -5.79
C LEU A 43 6.19 -5.17 -4.85
N ASP A 44 7.05 -5.54 -3.90
CA ASP A 44 7.69 -4.60 -2.98
C ASP A 44 8.45 -3.51 -3.75
N LYS A 45 9.29 -3.91 -4.71
CA LYS A 45 10.05 -2.95 -5.55
C LYS A 45 9.13 -2.01 -6.32
N TYR A 46 8.07 -2.54 -6.90
CA TYR A 46 7.10 -1.74 -7.64
C TYR A 46 6.40 -0.72 -6.72
N LEU A 47 5.87 -1.17 -5.59
CA LEU A 47 5.15 -0.29 -4.66
C LEU A 47 6.07 0.77 -4.04
N ILE A 48 7.34 0.44 -3.78
CA ILE A 48 8.33 1.43 -3.31
C ILE A 48 8.54 2.52 -4.35
N VAL A 49 8.73 2.15 -5.61
CA VAL A 49 8.94 3.12 -6.71
C VAL A 49 7.69 3.96 -6.92
N GLU A 50 6.53 3.32 -6.99
CA GLU A 50 5.24 3.99 -7.18
C GLU A 50 4.95 4.97 -6.04
N ASN A 51 5.14 4.56 -4.80
CA ASN A 51 4.90 5.41 -3.63
C ASN A 51 5.88 6.59 -3.52
N LYS A 52 7.10 6.47 -4.08
CA LYS A 52 8.07 7.56 -4.14
C LYS A 52 7.81 8.51 -5.31
N SER A 53 7.39 7.97 -6.46
CA SER A 53 7.12 8.75 -7.67
C SER A 53 5.91 9.65 -7.52
N ASN A 54 4.95 9.19 -6.75
CA ASN A 54 3.73 9.92 -6.38
C ASN A 54 3.75 10.20 -4.88
N MET A 55 4.32 11.30 -4.45
CA MET A 55 4.33 11.71 -3.03
C MET A 55 2.92 11.80 -2.43
N GLU A 56 1.89 11.74 -3.26
CA GLU A 56 0.47 11.76 -2.88
C GLU A 56 -0.15 10.37 -2.71
N GLN A 57 0.57 9.30 -2.98
CA GLN A 57 0.02 7.93 -2.93
C GLN A 57 -0.48 7.52 -1.54
N GLY A 58 0.01 8.14 -0.50
CA GLY A 58 -0.52 7.94 0.85
C GLY A 58 -0.39 6.55 1.44
N MET A 59 0.35 5.64 0.80
CA MET A 59 0.67 4.33 1.38
C MET A 59 1.81 4.49 2.38
N MET A 60 1.57 4.14 3.64
CA MET A 60 2.56 4.26 4.71
C MET A 60 3.45 3.04 4.83
N GLN A 61 2.85 1.87 4.83
CA GLN A 61 3.54 0.58 4.90
C GLN A 61 2.63 -0.54 4.41
N TRP A 62 3.22 -1.66 4.05
CA TRP A 62 2.48 -2.87 3.69
C TRP A 62 3.17 -4.12 4.22
N LYS A 63 2.39 -5.17 4.40
CA LYS A 63 2.82 -6.49 4.82
C LYS A 63 2.23 -7.53 3.88
N ILE A 64 3.06 -8.45 3.42
CA ILE A 64 2.65 -9.50 2.48
C ILE A 64 2.73 -10.86 3.19
N ASN A 65 1.62 -11.58 3.17
CA ASN A 65 1.52 -12.95 3.62
C ASN A 65 1.43 -13.88 2.40
N LEU A 66 2.54 -14.53 2.06
CA LEU A 66 2.62 -15.41 0.89
C LEU A 66 1.80 -16.69 1.01
N LEU A 67 1.62 -17.21 2.22
CA LEU A 67 0.82 -18.43 2.44
C LEU A 67 -0.66 -18.19 2.14
N GLN A 68 -1.16 -17.01 2.44
CA GLN A 68 -2.55 -16.61 2.22
C GLN A 68 -2.76 -15.82 0.93
N GLY A 69 -1.68 -15.35 0.31
CA GLY A 69 -1.74 -14.43 -0.84
C GLY A 69 -2.38 -13.10 -0.47
N GLU A 70 -2.10 -12.58 0.73
CA GLU A 70 -2.69 -11.35 1.24
C GLU A 70 -1.67 -10.23 1.34
N ILE A 71 -2.12 -9.03 0.98
CA ILE A 71 -1.39 -7.79 1.09
C ILE A 71 -2.18 -6.89 2.04
N LYS A 72 -1.61 -6.58 3.20
CA LYS A 72 -2.18 -5.59 4.14
C LYS A 72 -1.46 -4.26 3.94
N VAL A 73 -2.20 -3.22 3.62
CA VAL A 73 -1.67 -1.88 3.36
C VAL A 73 -2.23 -0.90 4.37
N GLN A 74 -1.35 -0.17 5.04
CA GLN A 74 -1.70 0.99 5.85
C GLN A 74 -1.64 2.24 4.98
N TYR A 75 -2.68 3.04 5.00
CA TYR A 75 -2.79 4.20 4.13
C TYR A 75 -3.46 5.40 4.81
N LEU A 76 -3.25 6.57 4.24
CA LEU A 76 -3.88 7.82 4.64
C LEU A 76 -5.13 8.06 3.77
N PRO A 77 -6.34 8.05 4.34
CA PRO A 77 -7.58 8.15 3.56
C PRO A 77 -7.83 9.51 2.92
N ASP A 78 -7.11 10.54 3.35
CA ASP A 78 -7.10 11.87 2.73
C ASP A 78 -6.23 11.94 1.46
N ARG A 79 -5.40 10.93 1.19
CA ARG A 79 -4.47 10.89 0.05
C ARG A 79 -4.73 9.75 -0.91
N THR A 80 -5.26 8.64 -0.44
CA THR A 80 -5.52 7.46 -1.24
C THR A 80 -6.71 6.67 -0.70
N ASN A 81 -7.11 5.66 -1.44
CA ASN A 81 -8.20 4.77 -1.07
C ASN A 81 -7.91 3.33 -1.55
N PRO A 82 -8.67 2.32 -1.10
CA PRO A 82 -8.44 0.93 -1.49
C PRO A 82 -8.42 0.68 -2.99
N GLU A 83 -9.22 1.38 -3.78
CA GLU A 83 -9.28 1.19 -5.23
C GLU A 83 -8.01 1.67 -5.94
N VAL A 84 -7.43 2.78 -5.49
CA VAL A 84 -6.13 3.26 -5.99
C VAL A 84 -5.03 2.27 -5.63
N ILE A 85 -5.05 1.72 -4.41
CA ILE A 85 -4.08 0.71 -3.96
C ILE A 85 -4.20 -0.58 -4.79
N LYS A 86 -5.42 -1.06 -5.06
CA LYS A 86 -5.66 -2.20 -5.96
C LYS A 86 -5.12 -1.92 -7.37
N THR A 87 -5.34 -0.72 -7.89
CA THR A 87 -4.82 -0.32 -9.21
C THR A 87 -3.29 -0.38 -9.23
N ALA A 88 -2.61 0.09 -8.20
CA ALA A 88 -1.15 -0.01 -8.12
C ALA A 88 -0.67 -1.47 -8.10
N ILE A 89 -1.36 -2.36 -7.39
CA ILE A 89 -1.08 -3.80 -7.36
C ILE A 89 -1.32 -4.43 -8.74
N ASN A 90 -2.42 -4.06 -9.41
CA ASN A 90 -2.71 -4.53 -10.78
C ASN A 90 -1.64 -4.08 -11.78
N ASN A 91 -1.19 -2.84 -11.70
CA ASN A 91 -0.14 -2.29 -12.56
C ASN A 91 1.22 -2.98 -12.32
N ALA A 92 1.45 -3.54 -11.13
CA ALA A 92 2.61 -4.37 -10.85
C ALA A 92 2.54 -5.78 -11.46
N GLY A 93 1.39 -6.16 -12.02
CA GLY A 93 1.14 -7.47 -12.62
C GLY A 93 0.44 -8.48 -11.70
N PHE A 94 -0.08 -8.04 -10.56
CA PHE A 94 -0.75 -8.90 -9.59
C PHE A 94 -2.26 -8.65 -9.53
N ASP A 95 -3.02 -9.70 -9.35
CA ASP A 95 -4.46 -9.59 -9.11
C ASP A 95 -4.71 -8.92 -7.75
N ALA A 96 -5.78 -8.16 -7.66
CA ALA A 96 -6.18 -7.47 -6.44
C ALA A 96 -7.67 -7.68 -6.19
N ASP A 97 -8.02 -8.57 -5.27
CA ASP A 97 -9.38 -9.02 -4.98
C ASP A 97 -10.11 -9.51 -6.24
N ASP A 98 -11.11 -8.79 -6.69
CA ASP A 98 -11.93 -9.05 -7.88
C ASP A 98 -11.37 -8.44 -9.17
N THR A 99 -10.31 -7.62 -9.08
CA THR A 99 -9.69 -6.97 -10.24
C THR A 99 -8.48 -7.75 -10.72
N LYS A 100 -8.37 -7.89 -12.05
CA LYS A 100 -7.24 -8.58 -12.67
C LYS A 100 -6.04 -7.64 -12.84
N ALA A 101 -4.87 -8.24 -12.80
CA ALA A 101 -3.62 -7.57 -13.14
C ALA A 101 -3.68 -6.92 -14.52
N ASP A 102 -2.92 -5.84 -14.68
CA ASP A 102 -2.63 -5.28 -16.00
C ASP A 102 -1.97 -6.36 -16.89
N GLU A 103 -2.50 -6.54 -18.08
CA GLU A 103 -2.12 -7.67 -18.93
C GLU A 103 -0.65 -7.60 -19.37
N GLU A 104 -0.15 -6.42 -19.71
CA GLU A 104 1.24 -6.24 -20.14
C GLU A 104 2.23 -6.45 -19.02
N SER A 105 1.91 -5.97 -17.82
CA SER A 105 2.71 -6.18 -16.62
C SER A 105 2.69 -7.66 -16.20
N TYR A 106 1.53 -8.28 -16.27
CA TYR A 106 1.36 -9.70 -15.98
C TYR A 106 2.18 -10.61 -16.91
N LYS A 107 2.19 -10.32 -18.21
CA LYS A 107 2.99 -11.07 -19.21
C LYS A 107 4.47 -11.07 -18.87
N LYS A 108 4.98 -10.00 -18.28
CA LYS A 108 6.40 -9.85 -17.90
C LYS A 108 6.79 -10.58 -16.62
N LEU A 109 5.83 -11.09 -15.86
CA LEU A 109 6.10 -11.83 -14.64
C LEU A 109 6.74 -13.20 -14.94
N PRO A 110 7.64 -13.69 -14.06
CA PRO A 110 8.13 -15.06 -14.17
C PRO A 110 7.01 -16.07 -13.91
N ALA A 111 7.20 -17.31 -14.34
CA ALA A 111 6.21 -18.38 -14.21
C ALA A 111 5.71 -18.57 -12.77
N ALA A 112 6.60 -18.44 -11.78
CA ALA A 112 6.23 -18.54 -10.36
C ALA A 112 5.19 -17.50 -9.91
N CYS A 113 5.11 -16.37 -10.61
CA CYS A 113 4.19 -15.25 -10.28
C CYS A 113 2.96 -15.21 -11.20
N LYS A 114 2.79 -16.18 -12.06
CA LYS A 114 1.57 -16.31 -12.88
C LYS A 114 0.53 -17.15 -12.18
N ARG A 115 -0.73 -16.98 -12.60
CA ARG A 115 -1.84 -17.75 -12.04
C ARG A 115 -1.65 -19.25 -12.31
N ALA A 116 -2.10 -20.07 -11.40
CA ALA A 116 -2.10 -21.53 -11.60
C ALA A 116 -2.91 -21.94 -12.84
N LEU A 117 -4.02 -21.25 -13.13
CA LEU A 117 -4.85 -21.48 -14.32
C LEU A 117 -4.10 -21.19 -15.63
N ASP A 118 -3.09 -20.34 -15.59
CA ASP A 118 -2.24 -20.01 -16.75
C ASP A 118 -0.96 -20.87 -16.78
N GLY A 119 -0.93 -21.95 -16.04
CA GLY A 119 0.22 -22.86 -15.96
C GLY A 119 1.36 -22.35 -15.07
N GLY A 120 1.11 -21.29 -14.28
CA GLY A 120 2.08 -20.69 -13.38
C GLY A 120 1.97 -21.15 -11.94
N GLY A 121 2.63 -20.42 -11.06
CA GLY A 121 2.62 -20.67 -9.63
C GLY A 121 3.87 -21.40 -9.12
N PRO A 122 3.81 -21.91 -7.87
CA PRO A 122 4.94 -22.58 -7.24
C PRO A 122 5.50 -23.72 -8.09
N GLN A 123 6.81 -23.71 -8.31
CA GLN A 123 7.49 -24.75 -9.08
C GLN A 123 7.81 -25.96 -8.19
N LYS A 124 7.62 -27.16 -8.74
CA LYS A 124 7.85 -28.41 -8.02
C LYS A 124 9.32 -28.51 -7.53
N GLY A 125 9.50 -28.82 -6.25
CA GLY A 125 10.82 -28.98 -5.64
C GLY A 125 11.56 -27.68 -5.28
N LYS A 126 10.96 -26.51 -5.50
CA LYS A 126 11.52 -25.22 -5.08
C LYS A 126 10.67 -24.62 -3.96
N PRO A 127 11.24 -24.32 -2.78
CA PRO A 127 10.54 -23.58 -1.74
C PRO A 127 10.18 -22.20 -2.29
N CYS A 128 8.90 -21.87 -2.23
CA CYS A 128 8.36 -20.69 -2.92
C CYS A 128 8.07 -19.55 -1.95
N HIS A 129 7.60 -19.88 -0.76
CA HIS A 129 7.14 -18.88 0.23
C HIS A 129 8.20 -18.49 1.27
N VAL A 130 9.43 -18.93 1.10
CA VAL A 130 10.57 -18.57 1.95
C VAL A 130 11.62 -17.81 1.15
N GLN A 131 12.35 -16.95 1.84
CA GLN A 131 13.46 -16.21 1.23
C GLN A 131 14.55 -17.21 0.76
N PRO A 132 15.06 -17.08 -0.48
CA PRO A 132 16.22 -17.84 -0.90
C PRO A 132 17.40 -17.59 0.01
N VAL A 133 18.07 -18.66 0.44
CA VAL A 133 19.33 -18.56 1.18
C VAL A 133 20.43 -18.31 0.16
N ASN A 134 21.10 -17.16 0.27
CA ASN A 134 22.29 -16.85 -0.54
C ASN A 134 23.51 -17.53 0.03
#